data_b2f17936253920d34a3826bf00d58c7b
#
_entry.id   b2f17936253920d34a3826bf00d58c7b
#
_cell.length_a   1.000
_cell.length_b   1.000
_cell.length_c   1.000
_cell.angle_alpha   90.00
_cell.angle_beta   90.00
_cell.angle_gamma   90.00
#
_symmetry.space_group_name_H-M   'P 1'
#
loop_
_entity.id
_entity.type
_entity.pdbx_description
1 polymer ?
#
loop_
_entity_poly.entity_id
_entity_poly.type
_entity_poly.pdbx_seq_one_letter_code
_entity_poly.pdbx_strand_id
1 'polypeptide(L)'
;VKRKNHWVLFAILLLALINLSPSEETTMVRPENRGEAQPAAPPESRTLQETGHIQVAVQLNESDFRRLEEMNRQFMAIYPVKVDLVNVPAEETYATFQRQQMKLGESPDVLLLDNVWIRRFAADGYLLPTEGYYSGSLSGEVLSASLIPNEWNGYVWGVPLDVDPYVMVYDAAKLKQLGLERQPASADDWNALVSTFKKQRTQPYLLGLDFRDPYAAATLIWQLGGGWKPTGSEPFFAVKGNMPLALQQLELIRPWLLDAGLDGSDPWSKLNGGELTMLLTTASEAQKHTHSRTKVWMPELQPNLASAWIQGRSYAVSSQSDNAEAAGLWISEMTSALNQMRWHEANRHLPVMKTIYYEAAHNKLPDWLPATLAAGSGSAVPASPSLPGQLGAFAPLTNDYLNGAINAKQYRSRLTELSQ
;
A
#
# COMPACT_ATOMS: atom_id res chain seq x y z
N VAL A 1 63.82 6.61 -13.12
CA VAL A 1 64.20 6.31 -11.75
C VAL A 1 63.08 6.79 -10.78
N LYS A 2 61.91 6.15 -10.72
CA LYS A 2 60.86 6.52 -9.72
C LYS A 2 59.93 5.36 -9.29
N ARG A 3 60.32 4.09 -9.53
CA ARG A 3 59.41 2.95 -9.19
C ARG A 3 59.86 2.10 -7.96
N LYS A 4 61.00 2.41 -7.34
CA LYS A 4 61.50 1.61 -6.16
C LYS A 4 60.91 2.02 -4.80
N ASN A 5 60.39 3.22 -4.64
CA ASN A 5 59.98 3.70 -3.32
C ASN A 5 58.54 3.25 -2.90
N HIS A 6 57.70 2.85 -3.82
CA HIS A 6 56.34 2.38 -3.45
C HIS A 6 56.33 0.98 -2.81
N TRP A 7 57.29 0.10 -3.17
CA TRP A 7 57.43 -1.21 -2.52
C TRP A 7 57.89 -1.14 -1.09
N VAL A 8 58.74 -0.17 -0.74
CA VAL A 8 59.20 0.07 0.61
C VAL A 8 58.04 0.61 1.48
N LEU A 9 57.25 1.52 0.97
CA LEU A 9 56.07 2.05 1.65
C LEU A 9 55.02 0.97 1.89
N PHE A 10 54.78 0.08 0.92
CA PHE A 10 53.88 -1.05 1.05
C PHE A 10 54.36 -2.07 2.08
N ALA A 11 55.67 -2.37 2.13
CA ALA A 11 56.26 -3.26 3.12
C ALA A 11 56.16 -2.68 4.55
N ILE A 12 56.32 -1.38 4.74
CA ILE A 12 56.18 -0.71 6.04
C ILE A 12 54.70 -0.71 6.49
N LEU A 13 53.76 -0.55 5.58
CA LEU A 13 52.32 -0.59 5.88
C LEU A 13 51.89 -2.01 6.26
N LEU A 14 52.44 -3.04 5.61
CA LEU A 14 52.16 -4.45 5.90
C LEU A 14 52.73 -4.86 7.28
N LEU A 15 53.92 -4.38 7.63
CA LEU A 15 54.52 -4.58 8.96
C LEU A 15 53.76 -3.87 10.09
N ALA A 16 53.20 -2.71 9.83
CA ALA A 16 52.34 -1.99 10.76
C ALA A 16 51.01 -2.72 11.00
N LEU A 17 50.40 -3.35 9.98
CA LEU A 17 49.18 -4.15 10.09
C LEU A 17 49.41 -5.44 10.90
N ILE A 18 50.58 -6.07 10.82
CA ILE A 18 50.91 -7.28 11.57
C ILE A 18 51.10 -6.97 13.06
N ASN A 19 51.59 -5.79 13.41
CA ASN A 19 51.77 -5.36 14.81
C ASN A 19 50.47 -4.83 15.48
N LEU A 20 49.39 -4.65 14.73
CA LEU A 20 48.09 -4.21 15.25
C LEU A 20 47.09 -5.38 15.43
N SER A 21 47.53 -6.63 15.19
CA SER A 21 46.70 -7.81 15.47
C SER A 21 46.78 -8.13 16.98
N PRO A 22 45.68 -8.13 17.74
CA PRO A 22 45.69 -8.53 19.14
C PRO A 22 46.01 -10.02 19.24
N SER A 23 47.11 -10.36 19.92
CA SER A 23 47.45 -11.74 20.30
C SER A 23 46.56 -12.16 21.46
N GLU A 24 45.60 -13.05 21.20
CA GLU A 24 44.92 -13.77 22.29
C GLU A 24 45.89 -14.74 22.97
N GLU A 25 46.36 -14.39 24.15
CA GLU A 25 46.98 -15.34 25.05
C GLU A 25 45.94 -16.27 25.66
N THR A 26 45.81 -17.47 25.12
CA THR A 26 45.09 -18.57 25.75
C THR A 26 45.84 -19.07 26.98
N THR A 27 45.54 -18.56 28.15
CA THR A 27 45.93 -19.15 29.42
C THR A 27 45.08 -20.38 29.70
N MET A 28 45.68 -21.58 29.54
CA MET A 28 45.14 -22.83 30.05
C MET A 28 45.10 -22.79 31.57
N VAL A 29 43.95 -22.64 32.18
CA VAL A 29 43.76 -22.85 33.63
C VAL A 29 43.41 -24.31 33.86
N ARG A 30 44.30 -24.99 34.58
CA ARG A 30 44.16 -26.37 35.07
C ARG A 30 43.11 -26.41 36.18
N PRO A 31 42.15 -27.35 36.20
CA PRO A 31 41.17 -27.41 37.27
C PRO A 31 41.74 -28.21 38.45
N GLU A 32 41.92 -27.57 39.55
CA GLU A 32 42.03 -28.23 40.85
C GLU A 32 41.09 -27.60 41.88
N ASN A 33 40.31 -28.44 42.41
CA ASN A 33 39.67 -28.54 43.70
C ASN A 33 38.16 -28.56 43.78
N ARG A 34 37.74 -29.71 44.32
CA ARG A 34 36.40 -29.96 44.85
C ARG A 34 36.14 -29.04 46.04
N GLY A 35 35.19 -28.14 45.87
CA GLY A 35 34.53 -27.39 46.93
C GLY A 35 33.04 -27.66 46.86
N GLU A 36 32.43 -27.87 48.00
CA GLU A 36 31.05 -28.28 48.25
C GLU A 36 30.01 -27.50 47.45
N ALA A 37 29.05 -28.23 46.89
CA ALA A 37 27.92 -27.66 46.19
C ALA A 37 27.04 -26.83 47.14
N GLN A 38 27.12 -25.51 47.07
CA GLN A 38 26.07 -24.65 47.59
C GLN A 38 24.79 -24.84 46.73
N PRO A 39 23.61 -24.93 47.37
CA PRO A 39 22.37 -25.02 46.61
C PRO A 39 22.25 -23.76 45.76
N ALA A 40 22.00 -23.97 44.44
CA ALA A 40 21.74 -22.89 43.52
C ALA A 40 20.58 -22.06 44.04
N ALA A 41 20.80 -20.76 44.19
CA ALA A 41 19.74 -19.82 44.45
C ALA A 41 18.69 -19.94 43.33
N PRO A 42 17.37 -19.88 43.62
CA PRO A 42 16.36 -19.87 42.58
C PRO A 42 16.70 -18.75 41.61
N PRO A 43 16.46 -18.98 40.27
CA PRO A 43 16.73 -17.93 39.31
C PRO A 43 15.94 -16.69 39.71
N GLU A 44 16.63 -15.61 39.98
CA GLU A 44 16.03 -14.31 40.15
C GLU A 44 15.08 -14.09 38.95
N SER A 45 13.81 -13.82 39.22
CA SER A 45 12.87 -13.39 38.22
C SER A 45 13.52 -12.20 37.53
N ARG A 46 14.07 -12.41 36.32
CA ARG A 46 14.50 -11.29 35.48
C ARG A 46 13.25 -10.50 35.20
N THR A 47 13.02 -9.44 35.96
CA THR A 47 12.16 -8.34 35.52
C THR A 47 12.75 -7.92 34.19
N LEU A 48 12.01 -8.17 33.11
CA LEU A 48 12.35 -7.67 31.79
C LEU A 48 12.49 -6.15 31.95
N GLN A 49 13.72 -5.64 31.93
CA GLN A 49 13.94 -4.20 31.89
C GLN A 49 13.30 -3.68 30.62
N GLU A 50 12.40 -2.71 30.71
CA GLU A 50 11.86 -2.03 29.53
C GLU A 50 13.03 -1.55 28.66
N THR A 51 13.12 -2.06 27.44
CA THR A 51 14.22 -1.73 26.51
C THR A 51 13.86 -0.56 25.61
N GLY A 52 12.61 -0.11 25.62
CA GLY A 52 12.16 1.03 24.83
C GLY A 52 10.70 1.40 25.08
N HIS A 53 10.37 2.64 24.77
CA HIS A 53 9.01 3.15 24.79
C HIS A 53 8.78 3.87 23.46
N ILE A 54 7.78 3.46 22.68
CA ILE A 54 7.44 4.04 21.40
C ILE A 54 5.99 4.49 21.36
N GLN A 55 5.74 5.56 20.60
CA GLN A 55 4.41 6.01 20.23
C GLN A 55 4.13 5.67 18.77
N VAL A 56 3.00 5.04 18.51
CA VAL A 56 2.55 4.65 17.16
C VAL A 56 1.26 5.40 16.83
N ALA A 57 1.29 6.21 15.77
CA ALA A 57 0.11 6.92 15.30
C ALA A 57 -0.49 6.23 14.07
N VAL A 58 -1.80 6.07 14.11
CA VAL A 58 -2.60 5.49 13.02
C VAL A 58 -3.86 6.32 12.79
N GLN A 59 -4.51 6.15 11.64
CA GLN A 59 -5.89 6.55 11.42
C GLN A 59 -6.66 5.34 10.89
N LEU A 60 -7.45 4.74 11.77
CA LEU A 60 -8.18 3.50 11.53
C LEU A 60 -9.63 3.67 12.00
N ASN A 61 -10.54 2.92 11.38
CA ASN A 61 -11.87 2.76 11.94
C ASN A 61 -11.79 2.01 13.28
N GLU A 62 -12.85 2.06 14.06
CA GLU A 62 -12.89 1.50 15.42
C GLU A 62 -12.61 -0.01 15.46
N SER A 63 -13.11 -0.76 14.49
CA SER A 63 -12.90 -2.21 14.38
C SER A 63 -11.44 -2.57 14.16
N ASP A 64 -10.81 -1.89 13.20
CA ASP A 64 -9.41 -2.12 12.84
C ASP A 64 -8.47 -1.66 13.95
N PHE A 65 -8.80 -0.54 14.61
CA PHE A 65 -8.02 -0.05 15.74
C PHE A 65 -8.03 -1.04 16.91
N ARG A 66 -9.21 -1.59 17.27
CA ARG A 66 -9.32 -2.63 18.30
C ARG A 66 -8.50 -3.88 17.96
N ARG A 67 -8.46 -4.26 16.67
CA ARG A 67 -7.63 -5.38 16.23
C ARG A 67 -6.14 -5.07 16.42
N LEU A 68 -5.71 -3.86 16.06
CA LEU A 68 -4.32 -3.44 16.27
C LEU A 68 -3.97 -3.40 17.76
N GLU A 69 -4.86 -2.93 18.64
CA GLU A 69 -4.66 -2.95 20.09
C GLU A 69 -4.49 -4.37 20.63
N GLU A 70 -5.25 -5.35 20.11
CA GLU A 70 -5.10 -6.75 20.49
C GLU A 70 -3.73 -7.31 20.08
N MET A 71 -3.30 -7.06 18.84
CA MET A 71 -1.99 -7.46 18.35
C MET A 71 -0.87 -6.79 19.14
N ASN A 72 -1.01 -5.52 19.47
CA ASN A 72 -0.06 -4.75 20.27
C ASN A 72 0.06 -5.29 21.71
N ARG A 73 -1.04 -5.67 22.34
CA ARG A 73 -1.00 -6.33 23.66
C ARG A 73 -0.24 -7.65 23.63
N GLN A 74 -0.38 -8.45 22.55
CA GLN A 74 0.36 -9.68 22.37
C GLN A 74 1.85 -9.40 22.21
N PHE A 75 2.23 -8.37 21.44
CA PHE A 75 3.60 -7.92 21.30
C PHE A 75 4.21 -7.53 22.66
N MET A 76 3.55 -6.66 23.42
CA MET A 76 4.04 -6.21 24.72
C MET A 76 4.14 -7.33 25.77
N ALA A 77 3.39 -8.43 25.59
CA ALA A 77 3.51 -9.60 26.46
C ALA A 77 4.77 -10.44 26.18
N ILE A 78 5.35 -10.30 25.00
CA ILE A 78 6.52 -11.07 24.53
C ILE A 78 7.80 -10.22 24.62
N TYR A 79 7.70 -8.96 24.22
CA TYR A 79 8.83 -8.04 24.09
C TYR A 79 8.82 -6.96 25.17
N PRO A 80 9.95 -6.61 25.80
CA PRO A 80 10.04 -5.59 26.85
C PRO A 80 10.03 -4.16 26.26
N VAL A 81 9.09 -3.89 25.38
CA VAL A 81 8.89 -2.59 24.72
C VAL A 81 7.48 -2.09 25.07
N LYS A 82 7.39 -0.92 25.66
CA LYS A 82 6.11 -0.24 25.89
C LYS A 82 5.68 0.46 24.60
N VAL A 83 4.41 0.30 24.22
CA VAL A 83 3.87 0.88 23.00
C VAL A 83 2.57 1.62 23.30
N ASP A 84 2.55 2.93 23.04
CA ASP A 84 1.36 3.76 23.12
C ASP A 84 0.76 3.93 21.72
N LEU A 85 -0.45 3.40 21.50
CA LEU A 85 -1.19 3.55 20.23
C LEU A 85 -2.04 4.80 20.27
N VAL A 86 -1.95 5.63 19.25
CA VAL A 86 -2.75 6.85 19.06
C VAL A 86 -3.57 6.71 17.77
N ASN A 87 -4.90 6.67 17.90
CA ASN A 87 -5.79 6.72 16.73
C ASN A 87 -6.20 8.17 16.47
N VAL A 88 -5.74 8.74 15.35
CA VAL A 88 -6.06 10.12 14.97
C VAL A 88 -7.50 10.18 14.43
N PRO A 89 -8.34 11.15 14.86
CA PRO A 89 -9.69 11.28 14.36
C PRO A 89 -9.78 11.43 12.83
N ALA A 90 -10.83 10.86 12.23
CA ALA A 90 -11.04 10.88 10.78
C ALA A 90 -11.38 12.27 10.20
N GLU A 91 -11.69 13.24 11.05
CA GLU A 91 -12.05 14.63 10.68
C GLU A 91 -10.87 15.41 10.11
N GLU A 92 -9.64 15.00 10.41
CA GLU A 92 -8.42 15.61 9.89
C GLU A 92 -7.80 14.74 8.79
N THR A 93 -7.23 15.39 7.78
CA THR A 93 -6.37 14.68 6.82
C THR A 93 -5.12 14.20 7.54
N TYR A 94 -5.06 12.92 7.89
CA TYR A 94 -4.03 12.31 8.73
C TYR A 94 -2.60 12.70 8.32
N ALA A 95 -2.28 12.57 7.02
CA ALA A 95 -0.95 12.91 6.55
C ALA A 95 -0.62 14.41 6.71
N THR A 96 -1.59 15.29 6.56
CA THR A 96 -1.38 16.75 6.78
C THR A 96 -1.16 17.02 8.25
N PHE A 97 -1.95 16.42 9.13
CA PHE A 97 -1.78 16.51 10.58
C PHE A 97 -0.38 16.02 10.99
N GLN A 98 0.04 14.81 10.56
CA GLN A 98 1.34 14.27 10.91
C GLN A 98 2.50 15.13 10.41
N ARG A 99 2.40 15.69 9.20
CA ARG A 99 3.42 16.63 8.69
C ARG A 99 3.51 17.92 9.52
N GLN A 100 2.41 18.36 10.09
CA GLN A 100 2.38 19.51 10.98
C GLN A 100 3.04 19.18 12.32
N GLN A 101 2.74 18.02 12.91
CA GLN A 101 3.39 17.54 14.14
C GLN A 101 4.91 17.42 13.96
N MET A 102 5.36 16.86 12.84
CA MET A 102 6.79 16.75 12.52
C MET A 102 7.50 18.11 12.43
N LYS A 103 6.83 19.13 11.88
CA LYS A 103 7.39 20.50 11.86
C LYS A 103 7.54 21.10 13.24
N LEU A 104 6.71 20.69 14.19
CA LEU A 104 6.74 21.16 15.57
C LEU A 104 7.72 20.36 16.46
N GLY A 105 8.26 19.23 15.95
CA GLY A 105 9.10 18.33 16.75
C GLY A 105 8.29 17.42 17.68
N GLU A 106 7.00 17.22 17.38
CA GLU A 106 6.04 16.44 18.19
C GLU A 106 5.61 15.14 17.46
N SER A 107 6.51 14.58 16.66
CA SER A 107 6.24 13.40 15.86
C SER A 107 6.17 12.14 16.72
N PRO A 108 5.22 11.21 16.46
CA PRO A 108 5.30 9.85 16.99
C PRO A 108 6.51 9.11 16.41
N ASP A 109 6.93 8.02 17.07
CA ASP A 109 8.03 7.18 16.58
C ASP A 109 7.66 6.44 15.29
N VAL A 110 6.44 5.89 15.23
CA VAL A 110 5.94 5.12 14.10
C VAL A 110 4.66 5.72 13.56
N LEU A 111 4.56 5.78 12.24
CA LEU A 111 3.38 6.25 11.50
C LEU A 111 2.86 5.12 10.61
N LEU A 112 1.54 4.91 10.60
CA LEU A 112 0.89 4.14 9.54
C LEU A 112 0.45 5.13 8.44
N LEU A 113 1.13 5.10 7.30
CA LEU A 113 0.88 6.01 6.18
C LEU A 113 0.28 5.27 4.99
N ASP A 114 -0.64 5.92 4.28
CA ASP A 114 -0.98 5.51 2.92
C ASP A 114 0.26 5.64 2.02
N ASN A 115 0.49 4.64 1.19
CA ASN A 115 1.67 4.53 0.33
C ASN A 115 1.87 5.74 -0.61
N VAL A 116 0.81 6.45 -0.96
CA VAL A 116 0.91 7.69 -1.77
C VAL A 116 1.68 8.80 -1.08
N TRP A 117 1.78 8.76 0.26
CA TRP A 117 2.46 9.78 1.06
C TRP A 117 3.91 9.46 1.38
N ILE A 118 4.34 8.20 1.31
CA ILE A 118 5.68 7.77 1.75
C ILE A 118 6.78 8.59 1.08
N ARG A 119 6.77 8.69 -0.25
CA ARG A 119 7.79 9.45 -0.99
C ARG A 119 7.79 10.93 -0.66
N ARG A 120 6.63 11.50 -0.33
CA ARG A 120 6.53 12.89 0.08
C ARG A 120 7.16 13.10 1.44
N PHE A 121 6.86 12.25 2.41
CA PHE A 121 7.46 12.31 3.75
C PHE A 121 8.97 12.07 3.70
N ALA A 122 9.43 11.12 2.89
CA ALA A 122 10.85 10.87 2.66
C ALA A 122 11.57 12.09 2.05
N ALA A 123 10.97 12.70 1.02
CA ALA A 123 11.52 13.90 0.36
C ALA A 123 11.55 15.13 1.28
N ASP A 124 10.60 15.25 2.20
CA ASP A 124 10.56 16.29 3.22
C ASP A 124 11.54 16.02 4.39
N GLY A 125 12.22 14.84 4.42
CA GLY A 125 13.18 14.46 5.47
C GLY A 125 12.54 14.01 6.78
N TYR A 126 11.28 13.56 6.75
CA TYR A 126 10.52 13.18 7.94
C TYR A 126 10.63 11.71 8.33
N LEU A 127 11.20 10.86 7.48
CA LEU A 127 11.30 9.43 7.73
C LEU A 127 12.76 8.98 7.84
N LEU A 128 12.97 7.86 8.51
CA LEU A 128 14.21 7.09 8.46
C LEU A 128 14.11 6.03 7.35
N PRO A 129 15.20 5.75 6.61
CA PRO A 129 15.24 4.61 5.71
C PRO A 129 15.15 3.29 6.49
N THR A 130 14.47 2.29 5.93
CA THR A 130 14.19 1.01 6.60
C THR A 130 15.44 0.26 7.00
N GLU A 131 16.54 0.42 6.27
CA GLU A 131 17.84 -0.20 6.57
C GLU A 131 18.38 0.20 7.94
N GLY A 132 17.92 1.31 8.50
CA GLY A 132 18.34 1.78 9.83
C GLY A 132 17.60 1.13 11.00
N TYR A 133 16.47 0.43 10.75
CA TYR A 133 15.63 -0.10 11.83
C TYR A 133 14.95 -1.45 11.54
N TYR A 134 14.87 -1.88 10.30
CA TYR A 134 14.18 -3.10 9.90
C TYR A 134 15.18 -4.18 9.45
N SER A 135 15.21 -5.30 10.13
CA SER A 135 16.14 -6.40 9.85
C SER A 135 15.63 -7.39 8.80
N GLY A 136 14.34 -7.32 8.42
CA GLY A 136 13.76 -8.19 7.40
C GLY A 136 14.16 -7.78 5.99
N SER A 137 14.10 -8.74 5.05
CA SER A 137 14.22 -8.45 3.62
C SER A 137 12.87 -8.03 3.05
N LEU A 138 12.81 -6.87 2.42
CA LEU A 138 11.62 -6.41 1.70
C LEU A 138 11.69 -6.77 0.21
N SER A 139 12.89 -6.68 -0.36
CA SER A 139 13.11 -7.00 -1.78
C SER A 139 12.91 -8.49 -2.03
N GLY A 140 11.99 -8.80 -2.95
CA GLY A 140 11.67 -10.18 -3.31
C GLY A 140 10.63 -10.87 -2.41
N GLU A 141 10.45 -10.45 -1.16
CA GLU A 141 9.52 -11.09 -0.21
C GLU A 141 8.13 -10.47 -0.20
N VAL A 142 8.00 -9.19 -0.55
CA VAL A 142 6.71 -8.50 -0.61
C VAL A 142 6.26 -8.24 -2.04
N LEU A 143 4.97 -7.99 -2.21
CA LEU A 143 4.38 -7.62 -3.51
C LEU A 143 5.03 -6.35 -4.04
N SER A 144 5.47 -6.37 -5.29
CA SER A 144 6.12 -5.19 -5.93
C SER A 144 5.21 -3.97 -5.93
N ALA A 145 3.89 -4.17 -6.09
CA ALA A 145 2.92 -3.09 -6.08
C ALA A 145 2.85 -2.36 -4.72
N SER A 146 3.20 -3.04 -3.62
CA SER A 146 3.29 -2.43 -2.29
C SER A 146 4.67 -1.84 -2.01
N LEU A 147 5.74 -2.39 -2.60
CA LEU A 147 7.12 -1.95 -2.36
C LEU A 147 7.48 -0.69 -3.15
N ILE A 148 7.15 -0.65 -4.46
CA ILE A 148 7.49 0.46 -5.36
C ILE A 148 7.13 1.85 -4.79
N PRO A 149 5.94 2.10 -4.21
CA PRO A 149 5.63 3.39 -3.61
C PRO A 149 6.52 3.78 -2.43
N ASN A 150 7.10 2.79 -1.75
CA ASN A 150 7.98 2.98 -0.60
C ASN A 150 9.44 3.24 -0.98
N GLU A 151 9.82 3.05 -2.23
CA GLU A 151 11.18 3.26 -2.73
C GLU A 151 11.37 4.71 -3.18
N TRP A 152 12.36 5.41 -2.65
CA TRP A 152 12.73 6.76 -3.04
C TRP A 152 14.23 7.00 -2.87
N ASN A 153 14.86 7.58 -3.89
CA ASN A 153 16.28 7.97 -3.87
C ASN A 153 17.24 6.84 -3.46
N GLY A 154 16.94 5.60 -3.90
CA GLY A 154 17.78 4.42 -3.64
C GLY A 154 17.57 3.73 -2.31
N TYR A 155 16.61 4.19 -1.49
CA TYR A 155 16.25 3.62 -0.19
C TYR A 155 14.78 3.22 -0.15
N VAL A 156 14.45 2.33 0.80
CA VAL A 156 13.06 2.02 1.17
C VAL A 156 12.72 2.80 2.44
N TRP A 157 11.56 3.44 2.47
CA TRP A 157 11.16 4.39 3.52
C TRP A 157 9.97 3.95 4.36
N GLY A 158 9.38 2.82 4.03
CA GLY A 158 8.28 2.23 4.80
C GLY A 158 8.22 0.72 4.60
N VAL A 159 7.74 0.03 5.63
CA VAL A 159 7.51 -1.42 5.63
C VAL A 159 6.03 -1.67 5.29
N PRO A 160 5.72 -2.28 4.13
CA PRO A 160 4.34 -2.50 3.71
C PRO A 160 3.57 -3.39 4.68
N LEU A 161 2.33 -2.96 5.01
CA LEU A 161 1.40 -3.71 5.86
C LEU A 161 0.38 -4.47 5.03
N ASP A 162 -0.32 -3.78 4.13
CA ASP A 162 -1.42 -4.31 3.34
C ASP A 162 -1.57 -3.62 1.98
N VAL A 163 -2.40 -4.21 1.12
CA VAL A 163 -2.89 -3.59 -0.11
C VAL A 163 -4.38 -3.81 -0.27
N ASP A 164 -5.05 -2.83 -0.91
CA ASP A 164 -6.47 -2.88 -1.22
C ASP A 164 -6.71 -2.39 -2.67
N PRO A 165 -6.52 -3.27 -3.67
CA PRO A 165 -6.67 -2.89 -5.07
C PRO A 165 -8.12 -2.63 -5.44
N TYR A 166 -8.34 -1.74 -6.43
CA TYR A 166 -9.65 -1.54 -7.03
C TYR A 166 -10.02 -2.70 -7.96
N VAL A 167 -11.25 -3.15 -7.81
CA VAL A 167 -11.83 -4.30 -8.53
C VAL A 167 -13.19 -3.94 -9.11
N MET A 168 -13.59 -4.65 -10.15
CA MET A 168 -14.93 -4.56 -10.72
C MET A 168 -15.80 -5.70 -10.20
N VAL A 169 -16.88 -5.37 -9.50
CA VAL A 169 -17.93 -6.32 -9.14
C VAL A 169 -19.07 -6.19 -10.14
N TYR A 170 -19.58 -7.30 -10.66
CA TYR A 170 -20.60 -7.29 -11.68
C TYR A 170 -21.62 -8.43 -11.54
N ASP A 171 -22.86 -8.18 -11.96
CA ASP A 171 -23.86 -9.21 -12.15
C ASP A 171 -23.61 -9.91 -13.50
N ALA A 172 -23.14 -11.17 -13.44
CA ALA A 172 -22.75 -11.92 -14.63
C ALA A 172 -23.94 -12.18 -15.58
N ALA A 173 -25.15 -12.36 -15.04
CA ALA A 173 -26.35 -12.58 -15.86
C ALA A 173 -26.75 -11.30 -16.62
N LYS A 174 -26.65 -10.13 -15.96
CA LYS A 174 -26.90 -8.83 -16.58
C LYS A 174 -25.88 -8.50 -17.66
N LEU A 175 -24.60 -8.75 -17.37
CA LEU A 175 -23.54 -8.50 -18.33
C LEU A 175 -23.71 -9.37 -19.59
N LYS A 176 -24.11 -10.65 -19.42
CA LYS A 176 -24.42 -11.56 -20.51
C LYS A 176 -25.63 -11.07 -21.35
N GLN A 177 -26.67 -10.54 -20.71
CA GLN A 177 -27.81 -9.92 -21.42
C GLN A 177 -27.37 -8.72 -22.28
N LEU A 178 -26.32 -8.02 -21.86
CA LEU A 178 -25.72 -6.92 -22.61
C LEU A 178 -24.69 -7.36 -23.67
N GLY A 179 -24.55 -8.68 -23.89
CA GLY A 179 -23.71 -9.24 -24.95
C GLY A 179 -22.27 -9.52 -24.56
N LEU A 180 -21.93 -9.47 -23.26
CA LEU A 180 -20.58 -9.77 -22.77
C LEU A 180 -20.60 -10.94 -21.79
N GLU A 181 -19.73 -11.92 -22.02
CA GLU A 181 -19.52 -13.06 -21.11
C GLU A 181 -18.65 -12.69 -19.90
N ARG A 182 -17.93 -11.58 -20.00
CA ARG A 182 -17.03 -11.04 -18.96
C ARG A 182 -17.04 -9.51 -19.01
N GLN A 183 -16.43 -8.89 -18.00
CA GLN A 183 -16.26 -7.42 -17.97
C GLN A 183 -15.51 -6.91 -19.23
N PRO A 184 -15.78 -5.67 -19.66
CA PRO A 184 -15.10 -5.07 -20.80
C PRO A 184 -13.58 -4.97 -20.56
N ALA A 185 -12.78 -5.41 -21.51
CA ALA A 185 -11.32 -5.38 -21.45
C ALA A 185 -10.67 -4.46 -22.50
N SER A 186 -11.47 -3.97 -23.44
CA SER A 186 -11.02 -3.09 -24.52
C SER A 186 -12.00 -1.94 -24.76
N ALA A 187 -11.55 -0.91 -25.47
CA ALA A 187 -12.41 0.20 -25.90
C ALA A 187 -13.59 -0.29 -26.77
N ASP A 188 -13.36 -1.32 -27.57
CA ASP A 188 -14.42 -1.91 -28.43
C ASP A 188 -15.46 -2.65 -27.57
N ASP A 189 -15.05 -3.37 -26.53
CA ASP A 189 -15.98 -3.99 -25.59
C ASP A 189 -16.83 -2.93 -24.88
N TRP A 190 -16.22 -1.82 -24.46
CA TRP A 190 -16.96 -0.69 -23.86
C TRP A 190 -17.94 -0.06 -24.83
N ASN A 191 -17.56 0.17 -26.09
CA ASN A 191 -18.45 0.70 -27.12
C ASN A 191 -19.63 -0.25 -27.38
N ALA A 192 -19.38 -1.54 -27.51
CA ALA A 192 -20.42 -2.55 -27.72
C ALA A 192 -21.39 -2.60 -26.53
N LEU A 193 -20.84 -2.63 -25.30
CA LEU A 193 -21.61 -2.63 -24.06
C LEU A 193 -22.52 -1.41 -23.95
N VAL A 194 -21.97 -0.21 -24.12
CA VAL A 194 -22.74 1.05 -24.03
C VAL A 194 -23.80 1.12 -25.12
N SER A 195 -23.48 0.67 -26.34
CA SER A 195 -24.46 0.65 -27.45
C SER A 195 -25.63 -0.29 -27.14
N THR A 196 -25.37 -1.48 -26.62
CA THR A 196 -26.39 -2.46 -26.24
C THR A 196 -27.19 -1.95 -25.03
N PHE A 197 -26.55 -1.40 -24.02
CA PHE A 197 -27.19 -0.82 -22.85
C PHE A 197 -28.19 0.31 -23.23
N LYS A 198 -27.76 1.21 -24.10
CA LYS A 198 -28.62 2.30 -24.61
C LYS A 198 -29.85 1.80 -25.36
N LYS A 199 -29.72 0.70 -26.11
CA LYS A 199 -30.85 0.12 -26.86
C LYS A 199 -31.86 -0.58 -25.97
N GLN A 200 -31.34 -1.34 -24.98
CA GLN A 200 -32.20 -2.17 -24.13
C GLN A 200 -32.88 -1.37 -23.01
N ARG A 201 -32.15 -0.42 -22.40
CA ARG A 201 -32.62 0.43 -21.27
C ARG A 201 -33.32 -0.36 -20.17
N THR A 202 -32.78 -1.52 -19.83
CA THR A 202 -33.38 -2.42 -18.83
C THR A 202 -33.00 -2.06 -17.40
N GLN A 203 -31.92 -1.28 -17.22
CA GLN A 203 -31.48 -0.78 -15.94
C GLN A 203 -31.20 0.73 -15.98
N PRO A 204 -31.33 1.44 -14.85
CA PRO A 204 -31.00 2.87 -14.79
C PRO A 204 -29.49 3.14 -14.83
N TYR A 205 -28.65 2.21 -14.29
CA TYR A 205 -27.21 2.43 -14.13
C TYR A 205 -26.38 1.30 -14.74
N LEU A 206 -25.35 1.69 -15.49
CA LEU A 206 -24.39 0.76 -16.05
C LEU A 206 -23.27 0.47 -15.05
N LEU A 207 -22.72 1.50 -14.41
CA LEU A 207 -21.57 1.40 -13.51
C LEU A 207 -21.71 2.35 -12.31
N GLY A 208 -21.43 1.85 -11.12
CA GLY A 208 -21.33 2.62 -9.88
C GLY A 208 -19.87 2.82 -9.47
N LEU A 209 -19.56 3.99 -8.92
CA LEU A 209 -18.32 4.28 -8.19
C LEU A 209 -18.54 5.52 -7.29
N ASP A 210 -17.75 5.69 -6.24
CA ASP A 210 -17.75 6.95 -5.48
C ASP A 210 -17.07 8.04 -6.33
N PHE A 211 -17.80 9.11 -6.66
CA PHE A 211 -17.28 10.20 -7.49
C PHE A 211 -16.25 11.07 -6.78
N ARG A 212 -16.23 11.02 -5.46
CA ARG A 212 -15.25 11.74 -4.62
C ARG A 212 -13.93 10.98 -4.46
N ASP A 213 -13.93 9.70 -4.84
CA ASP A 213 -12.76 8.83 -4.72
C ASP A 213 -11.87 8.95 -5.98
N PRO A 214 -10.71 9.62 -5.87
CA PRO A 214 -9.81 9.80 -7.00
C PRO A 214 -9.20 8.49 -7.51
N TYR A 215 -9.07 7.49 -6.66
CA TYR A 215 -8.48 6.20 -7.02
C TYR A 215 -9.45 5.36 -7.86
N ALA A 216 -10.74 5.36 -7.48
CA ALA A 216 -11.80 4.76 -8.28
C ALA A 216 -11.90 5.45 -9.65
N ALA A 217 -11.90 6.78 -9.67
CA ALA A 217 -11.97 7.55 -10.91
C ALA A 217 -10.76 7.30 -11.83
N ALA A 218 -9.54 7.28 -11.29
CA ALA A 218 -8.34 6.96 -12.05
C ALA A 218 -8.40 5.53 -12.62
N THR A 219 -8.80 4.55 -11.80
CA THR A 219 -8.98 3.17 -12.23
C THR A 219 -9.97 3.05 -13.39
N LEU A 220 -11.14 3.70 -13.29
CA LEU A 220 -12.12 3.72 -14.37
C LEU A 220 -11.53 4.30 -15.65
N ILE A 221 -10.89 5.46 -15.59
CA ILE A 221 -10.27 6.11 -16.74
C ILE A 221 -9.23 5.19 -17.39
N TRP A 222 -8.38 4.54 -16.60
CA TRP A 222 -7.39 3.60 -17.14
C TRP A 222 -8.02 2.40 -17.81
N GLN A 223 -9.07 1.82 -17.25
CA GLN A 223 -9.78 0.69 -17.87
C GLN A 223 -10.47 1.09 -19.17
N LEU A 224 -10.99 2.30 -19.26
CA LEU A 224 -11.62 2.84 -20.48
C LEU A 224 -10.59 3.10 -21.61
N GLY A 225 -9.34 3.38 -21.29
CA GLY A 225 -8.27 3.70 -22.26
C GLY A 225 -7.20 2.63 -22.42
N GLY A 226 -7.33 1.49 -21.76
CA GLY A 226 -6.33 0.42 -21.84
C GLY A 226 -5.14 0.60 -20.91
N GLY A 227 -5.25 1.45 -19.87
CA GLY A 227 -4.29 1.59 -18.79
C GLY A 227 -3.39 2.83 -18.87
N TRP A 228 -2.64 3.04 -17.80
CA TRP A 228 -1.65 4.12 -17.68
C TRP A 228 -0.23 3.56 -17.70
N LYS A 229 0.66 4.25 -18.41
CA LYS A 229 2.10 3.93 -18.46
C LYS A 229 2.90 5.01 -17.76
N PRO A 230 3.87 4.67 -16.88
CA PRO A 230 4.79 5.65 -16.32
C PRO A 230 5.61 6.30 -17.45
N THR A 231 5.52 7.60 -17.60
CA THR A 231 6.24 8.38 -18.59
C THR A 231 6.96 9.55 -17.90
N GLY A 232 8.14 9.28 -17.37
CA GLY A 232 8.97 10.32 -16.75
C GLY A 232 8.31 10.98 -15.51
N SER A 233 8.33 12.32 -15.45
CA SER A 233 7.81 13.10 -14.34
C SER A 233 6.35 13.55 -14.51
N GLU A 234 5.67 13.08 -15.55
CA GLU A 234 4.31 13.52 -15.86
C GLU A 234 3.28 13.00 -14.85
N PRO A 235 2.24 13.80 -14.54
CA PRO A 235 1.13 13.36 -13.71
C PRO A 235 0.45 12.10 -14.27
N PHE A 236 -0.07 11.24 -13.39
CA PHE A 236 -0.78 10.01 -13.79
C PHE A 236 -2.04 10.29 -14.62
N PHE A 237 -2.56 11.52 -14.61
CA PHE A 237 -3.71 11.99 -15.39
C PHE A 237 -3.32 12.83 -16.61
N ALA A 238 -2.05 12.89 -16.99
CA ALA A 238 -1.62 13.68 -18.15
C ALA A 238 -2.37 13.30 -19.43
N VAL A 239 -2.86 14.31 -20.17
CA VAL A 239 -3.70 14.09 -21.36
C VAL A 239 -2.83 13.72 -22.57
N LYS A 240 -2.17 12.55 -22.46
CA LYS A 240 -1.27 11.98 -23.46
C LYS A 240 -1.52 10.49 -23.65
N GLY A 241 -0.92 9.90 -24.67
CA GLY A 241 -1.02 8.47 -24.96
C GLY A 241 -2.47 8.03 -25.14
N ASN A 242 -2.97 7.13 -24.30
CA ASN A 242 -4.32 6.58 -24.35
C ASN A 242 -5.36 7.45 -23.61
N MET A 243 -4.95 8.46 -22.87
CA MET A 243 -5.86 9.31 -22.09
C MET A 243 -6.95 9.99 -22.94
N PRO A 244 -6.67 10.55 -24.12
CA PRO A 244 -7.74 11.14 -24.96
C PRO A 244 -8.84 10.14 -25.30
N LEU A 245 -8.51 8.88 -25.60
CA LEU A 245 -9.48 7.81 -25.84
C LEU A 245 -10.29 7.50 -24.58
N ALA A 246 -9.60 7.36 -23.43
CA ALA A 246 -10.25 7.10 -22.14
C ALA A 246 -11.27 8.20 -21.79
N LEU A 247 -10.90 9.47 -21.98
CA LEU A 247 -11.81 10.59 -21.72
C LEU A 247 -13.01 10.63 -22.69
N GLN A 248 -12.85 10.19 -23.93
CA GLN A 248 -13.95 10.03 -24.87
C GLN A 248 -14.89 8.91 -24.41
N GLN A 249 -14.37 7.78 -23.98
CA GLN A 249 -15.17 6.68 -23.44
C GLN A 249 -15.89 7.09 -22.15
N LEU A 250 -15.22 7.81 -21.26
CA LEU A 250 -15.83 8.34 -20.04
C LEU A 250 -17.02 9.25 -20.34
N GLU A 251 -16.90 10.12 -21.35
CA GLU A 251 -18.01 10.98 -21.80
C GLU A 251 -19.22 10.15 -22.28
N LEU A 252 -18.98 9.03 -22.95
CA LEU A 252 -20.04 8.14 -23.45
C LEU A 252 -20.77 7.40 -22.32
N ILE A 253 -20.07 7.01 -21.24
CA ILE A 253 -20.67 6.25 -20.13
C ILE A 253 -21.20 7.13 -19.01
N ARG A 254 -20.72 8.38 -18.87
CA ARG A 254 -21.05 9.28 -17.77
C ARG A 254 -22.55 9.39 -17.47
N PRO A 255 -23.47 9.48 -18.47
CA PRO A 255 -24.92 9.57 -18.19
C PRO A 255 -25.51 8.33 -17.49
N TRP A 256 -24.75 7.22 -17.42
CA TRP A 256 -25.17 5.94 -16.88
C TRP A 256 -24.37 5.54 -15.65
N LEU A 257 -23.62 6.49 -15.09
CA LEU A 257 -22.89 6.30 -13.84
C LEU A 257 -23.81 6.53 -12.64
N LEU A 258 -23.62 5.74 -11.59
CA LEU A 258 -24.19 5.92 -10.27
C LEU A 258 -23.11 6.47 -9.34
N ASP A 259 -23.37 7.58 -8.69
CA ASP A 259 -22.53 8.01 -7.56
C ASP A 259 -22.82 7.13 -6.35
N ALA A 260 -21.90 6.20 -6.10
CA ALA A 260 -21.97 5.25 -4.99
C ALA A 260 -21.57 5.87 -3.63
N GLY A 261 -20.96 7.06 -3.65
CA GLY A 261 -20.52 7.78 -2.45
C GLY A 261 -21.56 8.75 -1.88
N LEU A 262 -22.72 8.92 -2.53
CA LEU A 262 -23.77 9.79 -2.00
C LEU A 262 -24.42 9.18 -0.75
N ASP A 263 -24.73 10.03 0.22
CA ASP A 263 -25.48 9.65 1.40
C ASP A 263 -26.84 9.05 1.01
N GLY A 264 -27.14 7.87 1.57
CA GLY A 264 -28.35 7.11 1.22
C GLY A 264 -28.26 6.35 -0.11
N SER A 265 -27.16 6.44 -0.85
CA SER A 265 -26.88 5.52 -1.95
C SER A 265 -26.53 4.15 -1.35
N ASP A 266 -27.24 3.12 -1.82
CA ASP A 266 -26.89 1.72 -1.50
C ASP A 266 -26.54 1.01 -2.82
N PRO A 267 -25.26 1.13 -3.27
CA PRO A 267 -24.85 0.56 -4.53
C PRO A 267 -24.93 -0.98 -4.51
N TRP A 268 -24.76 -1.61 -3.35
CA TRP A 268 -24.82 -3.06 -3.21
C TRP A 268 -26.26 -3.57 -3.35
N SER A 269 -27.23 -2.90 -2.73
CA SER A 269 -28.65 -3.21 -2.94
C SER A 269 -29.06 -3.03 -4.40
N LYS A 270 -28.60 -1.96 -5.07
CA LYS A 270 -28.89 -1.71 -6.50
C LYS A 270 -28.26 -2.76 -7.40
N LEU A 271 -27.02 -3.20 -7.10
CA LEU A 271 -26.35 -4.28 -7.83
C LEU A 271 -27.12 -5.59 -7.67
N ASN A 272 -27.47 -5.95 -6.44
CA ASN A 272 -28.21 -7.17 -6.12
C ASN A 272 -29.66 -7.13 -6.64
N GLY A 273 -30.29 -5.97 -6.65
CA GLY A 273 -31.64 -5.74 -7.19
C GLY A 273 -31.67 -5.65 -8.73
N GLY A 274 -30.51 -5.57 -9.38
CA GLY A 274 -30.40 -5.53 -10.84
C GLY A 274 -30.66 -4.14 -11.45
N GLU A 275 -30.65 -3.08 -10.66
CA GLU A 275 -30.69 -1.69 -11.11
C GLU A 275 -29.31 -1.21 -11.60
N LEU A 276 -28.24 -1.80 -11.06
CA LEU A 276 -26.85 -1.55 -11.39
C LEU A 276 -26.23 -2.81 -12.02
N THR A 277 -25.44 -2.64 -13.08
CA THR A 277 -24.79 -3.77 -13.76
C THR A 277 -23.41 -4.07 -13.17
N MET A 278 -22.62 -3.04 -12.87
CA MET A 278 -21.24 -3.13 -12.39
C MET A 278 -21.00 -2.11 -11.28
N LEU A 279 -20.10 -2.45 -10.35
CA LEU A 279 -19.63 -1.57 -9.28
C LEU A 279 -18.11 -1.60 -9.22
N LEU A 280 -17.47 -0.45 -9.36
CA LEU A 280 -16.04 -0.29 -9.13
C LEU A 280 -15.81 0.09 -7.66
N THR A 281 -15.09 -0.75 -6.95
CA THR A 281 -14.86 -0.62 -5.51
C THR A 281 -13.53 -1.26 -5.12
N THR A 282 -13.15 -1.23 -3.85
CA THR A 282 -11.95 -1.90 -3.37
C THR A 282 -12.15 -3.40 -3.18
N ALA A 283 -11.05 -4.16 -3.18
CA ALA A 283 -11.06 -5.60 -2.96
C ALA A 283 -11.62 -5.97 -1.58
N SER A 284 -11.34 -5.16 -0.55
CA SER A 284 -11.85 -5.38 0.80
C SER A 284 -13.37 -5.25 0.86
N GLU A 285 -13.93 -4.21 0.23
CA GLU A 285 -15.39 -4.02 0.16
C GLU A 285 -16.07 -5.09 -0.70
N ALA A 286 -15.45 -5.48 -1.81
CA ALA A 286 -15.96 -6.58 -2.62
C ALA A 286 -16.05 -7.88 -1.81
N GLN A 287 -15.03 -8.23 -1.00
CA GLN A 287 -15.03 -9.43 -0.17
C GLN A 287 -16.11 -9.42 0.93
N LYS A 288 -16.46 -8.24 1.46
CA LYS A 288 -17.50 -8.10 2.50
C LYS A 288 -18.92 -8.29 1.94
N HIS A 289 -19.14 -7.93 0.66
CA HIS A 289 -20.47 -7.77 0.10
C HIS A 289 -20.81 -8.69 -1.07
N THR A 290 -19.84 -9.45 -1.63
CA THR A 290 -20.12 -10.36 -2.76
C THR A 290 -20.98 -11.56 -2.36
N HIS A 291 -21.92 -11.89 -3.26
CA HIS A 291 -22.83 -13.02 -3.15
C HIS A 291 -22.71 -13.95 -4.38
N SER A 292 -23.38 -15.06 -4.37
CA SER A 292 -23.31 -16.10 -5.43
C SER A 292 -23.67 -15.59 -6.84
N ARG A 293 -24.43 -14.51 -6.97
CA ARG A 293 -24.84 -13.93 -8.26
C ARG A 293 -23.81 -12.94 -8.83
N THR A 294 -23.00 -12.34 -7.97
CA THR A 294 -21.99 -11.37 -8.38
C THR A 294 -20.63 -12.03 -8.58
N LYS A 295 -19.87 -11.53 -9.54
CA LYS A 295 -18.48 -11.90 -9.79
C LYS A 295 -17.60 -10.71 -9.51
N VAL A 296 -16.39 -11.00 -9.04
CA VAL A 296 -15.34 -10.00 -8.87
C VAL A 296 -14.28 -10.22 -9.94
N TRP A 297 -13.78 -9.16 -10.49
CA TRP A 297 -12.70 -9.17 -11.44
C TRP A 297 -11.66 -8.10 -11.10
N MET A 298 -10.43 -8.52 -11.14
CA MET A 298 -9.26 -7.65 -11.10
C MET A 298 -8.45 -7.87 -12.38
N PRO A 299 -7.97 -6.81 -13.05
CA PRO A 299 -7.12 -6.98 -14.23
C PRO A 299 -5.78 -7.64 -13.85
N GLU A 300 -5.21 -8.40 -14.79
CA GLU A 300 -3.85 -8.91 -14.66
C GLU A 300 -2.86 -7.75 -14.55
N LEU A 301 -1.96 -7.84 -13.58
CA LEU A 301 -0.96 -6.82 -13.36
C LEU A 301 0.16 -6.94 -14.42
N GLN A 302 0.59 -5.80 -14.93
CA GLN A 302 1.65 -5.72 -15.94
C GLN A 302 2.77 -4.77 -15.45
N PRO A 303 4.04 -5.10 -15.70
CA PRO A 303 5.17 -4.32 -15.17
C PRO A 303 5.16 -2.83 -15.56
N ASN A 304 4.65 -2.51 -16.73
CA ASN A 304 4.71 -1.16 -17.31
C ASN A 304 3.33 -0.59 -17.64
N LEU A 305 2.27 -1.16 -17.07
CA LEU A 305 0.91 -0.73 -17.36
C LEU A 305 0.05 -0.85 -16.10
N ALA A 306 -0.47 0.27 -15.60
CA ALA A 306 -1.48 0.28 -14.57
C ALA A 306 -2.87 0.24 -15.19
N SER A 307 -3.69 -0.71 -14.77
CA SER A 307 -5.09 -0.87 -15.18
C SER A 307 -6.06 -0.80 -13.99
N ALA A 308 -5.53 -0.85 -12.77
CA ALA A 308 -6.26 -0.59 -11.54
C ALA A 308 -5.34 0.11 -10.54
N TRP A 309 -5.91 0.98 -9.72
CA TRP A 309 -5.18 1.53 -8.58
C TRP A 309 -5.02 0.46 -7.52
N ILE A 310 -3.83 0.39 -6.94
CA ILE A 310 -3.54 -0.48 -5.81
C ILE A 310 -3.23 0.42 -4.62
N GLN A 311 -4.21 0.61 -3.77
CA GLN A 311 -4.01 1.26 -2.48
C GLN A 311 -3.17 0.36 -1.57
N GLY A 312 -2.47 0.94 -0.62
CA GLY A 312 -1.73 0.21 0.37
C GLY A 312 -1.26 1.13 1.47
N ARG A 313 -0.95 0.53 2.61
CA ARG A 313 -0.44 1.24 3.78
C ARG A 313 0.88 0.63 4.22
N SER A 314 1.73 1.48 4.77
CA SER A 314 3.04 1.09 5.29
C SER A 314 3.30 1.72 6.64
N TYR A 315 3.97 1.00 7.52
CA TYR A 315 4.57 1.57 8.71
C TYR A 315 5.89 2.22 8.34
N ALA A 316 6.11 3.42 8.87
CA ALA A 316 7.35 4.17 8.68
C ALA A 316 7.81 4.74 10.02
N VAL A 317 9.12 4.81 10.22
CA VAL A 317 9.73 5.38 11.44
C VAL A 317 10.05 6.85 11.17
N SER A 318 9.67 7.70 12.11
CA SER A 318 9.99 9.13 12.08
C SER A 318 11.49 9.37 12.18
N SER A 319 12.00 10.34 11.41
CA SER A 319 13.38 10.82 11.55
C SER A 319 13.66 11.49 12.90
N GLN A 320 12.61 11.75 13.69
CA GLN A 320 12.70 12.35 15.03
C GLN A 320 12.63 11.30 16.15
N SER A 321 12.51 10.00 15.80
CA SER A 321 12.47 8.93 16.79
C SER A 321 13.85 8.64 17.38
N ASP A 322 13.95 8.63 18.68
CA ASP A 322 15.13 8.18 19.43
C ASP A 322 15.09 6.66 19.71
N ASN A 323 13.99 5.97 19.32
CA ASN A 323 13.72 4.56 19.64
C ASN A 323 13.58 3.69 18.37
N ALA A 324 14.36 3.99 17.31
CA ALA A 324 14.22 3.34 16.00
C ALA A 324 14.36 1.81 16.06
N GLU A 325 15.20 1.25 16.94
CA GLU A 325 15.36 -0.19 17.12
C GLU A 325 14.09 -0.83 17.69
N ALA A 326 13.51 -0.26 18.74
CA ALA A 326 12.25 -0.74 19.32
C ALA A 326 11.08 -0.60 18.33
N ALA A 327 11.04 0.49 17.55
CA ALA A 327 10.09 0.72 16.46
C ALA A 327 10.23 -0.36 15.37
N GLY A 328 11.45 -0.67 14.96
CA GLY A 328 11.74 -1.72 13.97
C GLY A 328 11.30 -3.10 14.43
N LEU A 329 11.52 -3.44 15.69
CA LEU A 329 11.09 -4.69 16.29
C LEU A 329 9.54 -4.80 16.27
N TRP A 330 8.84 -3.73 16.66
CA TRP A 330 7.39 -3.67 16.63
C TRP A 330 6.84 -3.80 15.20
N ILE A 331 7.42 -3.08 14.25
CA ILE A 331 7.02 -3.13 12.83
C ILE A 331 7.23 -4.55 12.29
N SER A 332 8.36 -5.19 12.59
CA SER A 332 8.65 -6.56 12.12
C SER A 332 7.61 -7.56 12.63
N GLU A 333 7.16 -7.42 13.87
CA GLU A 333 6.12 -8.29 14.41
C GLU A 333 4.76 -7.98 13.76
N MET A 334 4.36 -6.70 13.66
CA MET A 334 3.07 -6.31 13.08
C MET A 334 2.95 -6.69 11.59
N THR A 335 4.07 -6.72 10.86
CA THR A 335 4.12 -7.07 9.44
C THR A 335 4.50 -8.54 9.18
N SER A 336 4.63 -9.37 10.21
CA SER A 336 4.84 -10.81 10.07
C SER A 336 3.70 -11.49 9.29
N ALA A 337 3.99 -12.62 8.62
CA ALA A 337 2.98 -13.36 7.84
C ALA A 337 1.74 -13.70 8.68
N LEU A 338 1.95 -14.13 9.93
CA LEU A 338 0.86 -14.46 10.85
C LEU A 338 -0.03 -13.24 11.14
N ASN A 339 0.59 -12.10 11.43
CA ASN A 339 -0.14 -10.88 11.77
C ASN A 339 -0.79 -10.24 10.55
N GLN A 340 -0.20 -10.31 9.36
CA GLN A 340 -0.84 -9.91 8.11
C GLN A 340 -2.08 -10.75 7.80
N MET A 341 -2.07 -12.07 8.08
CA MET A 341 -3.26 -12.91 7.92
C MET A 341 -4.36 -12.57 8.94
N ARG A 342 -4.00 -12.31 10.19
CA ARG A 342 -4.94 -11.85 11.22
C ARG A 342 -5.57 -10.50 10.85
N TRP A 343 -4.76 -9.62 10.25
CA TRP A 343 -5.19 -8.32 9.75
C TRP A 343 -6.16 -8.48 8.58
N HIS A 344 -5.83 -9.34 7.60
CA HIS A 344 -6.70 -9.69 6.48
C HIS A 344 -8.05 -10.28 6.94
N GLU A 345 -8.04 -11.20 7.90
CA GLU A 345 -9.27 -11.79 8.44
C GLU A 345 -10.20 -10.74 9.07
N ALA A 346 -9.64 -9.69 9.68
CA ALA A 346 -10.40 -8.63 10.32
C ALA A 346 -11.02 -7.63 9.32
N ASN A 347 -10.24 -7.15 8.35
CA ASN A 347 -10.63 -6.02 7.50
C ASN A 347 -10.71 -6.34 6.00
N ARG A 348 -10.28 -7.54 5.59
CA ARG A 348 -10.26 -7.99 4.18
C ARG A 348 -9.24 -7.27 3.28
N HIS A 349 -8.37 -6.42 3.82
CA HIS A 349 -7.22 -5.95 3.06
C HIS A 349 -6.29 -7.10 2.74
N LEU A 350 -5.68 -7.09 1.56
CA LEU A 350 -4.83 -8.19 1.14
C LEU A 350 -3.44 -8.10 1.78
N PRO A 351 -2.86 -9.23 2.23
CA PRO A 351 -1.50 -9.25 2.75
C PRO A 351 -0.49 -8.91 1.66
N VAL A 352 0.70 -8.45 2.06
CA VAL A 352 1.75 -8.08 1.11
C VAL A 352 2.86 -9.11 0.99
N MET A 353 3.00 -10.04 1.93
CA MET A 353 4.01 -11.09 1.87
C MET A 353 3.66 -12.14 0.82
N LYS A 354 4.54 -12.36 -0.16
CA LYS A 354 4.34 -13.32 -1.26
C LYS A 354 4.16 -14.76 -0.79
N THR A 355 4.84 -15.14 0.29
CA THR A 355 4.75 -16.49 0.87
C THR A 355 3.30 -16.88 1.18
N ILE A 356 2.46 -15.93 1.61
CA ILE A 356 1.05 -16.14 1.92
C ILE A 356 0.27 -16.58 0.67
N TYR A 357 0.62 -16.07 -0.50
CA TYR A 357 -0.05 -16.37 -1.77
C TYR A 357 0.32 -17.76 -2.32
N TYR A 358 1.52 -18.25 -2.04
CA TYR A 358 1.91 -19.61 -2.42
C TYR A 358 1.17 -20.66 -1.60
N GLU A 359 0.74 -20.30 -0.41
CA GLU A 359 -0.06 -21.12 0.48
C GLU A 359 -1.57 -20.82 0.38
N ALA A 360 -2.01 -20.08 -0.63
CA ALA A 360 -3.36 -19.50 -0.77
C ALA A 360 -4.49 -20.54 -0.63
N ALA A 361 -4.27 -21.79 -1.04
CA ALA A 361 -5.23 -22.86 -0.86
C ALA A 361 -5.61 -23.11 0.62
N HIS A 362 -4.73 -22.75 1.55
CA HIS A 362 -4.92 -22.89 3.00
C HIS A 362 -5.33 -21.57 3.67
N ASN A 363 -5.07 -20.43 3.03
CA ASN A 363 -5.15 -19.10 3.64
C ASN A 363 -6.44 -18.33 3.36
N LYS A 364 -7.42 -18.93 2.69
CA LYS A 364 -8.73 -18.31 2.40
C LYS A 364 -8.66 -16.98 1.63
N LEU A 365 -7.62 -16.79 0.81
CA LEU A 365 -7.57 -15.66 -0.10
C LEU A 365 -8.59 -15.84 -1.23
N PRO A 366 -9.12 -14.74 -1.81
CA PRO A 366 -10.11 -14.83 -2.88
C PRO A 366 -9.58 -15.50 -4.15
N ASP A 367 -10.38 -16.41 -4.74
CA ASP A 367 -10.03 -17.15 -5.96
C ASP A 367 -9.91 -16.28 -7.22
N TRP A 368 -10.46 -15.07 -7.18
CA TRP A 368 -10.43 -14.12 -8.30
C TRP A 368 -9.17 -13.26 -8.36
N LEU A 369 -8.27 -13.41 -7.39
CA LEU A 369 -6.99 -12.67 -7.41
C LEU A 369 -6.15 -13.12 -8.62
N PRO A 370 -5.59 -12.17 -9.40
CA PRO A 370 -4.75 -12.54 -10.53
C PRO A 370 -3.44 -13.17 -10.06
N ALA A 371 -3.00 -14.21 -10.77
CA ALA A 371 -1.73 -14.88 -10.48
C ALA A 371 -0.53 -13.91 -10.55
N THR A 372 -0.62 -12.87 -11.37
CA THR A 372 0.41 -11.82 -11.50
C THR A 372 0.57 -10.98 -10.25
N LEU A 373 -0.42 -10.90 -9.37
CA LEU A 373 -0.30 -10.22 -8.08
C LEU A 373 0.73 -10.93 -7.20
N ALA A 374 0.58 -12.24 -7.03
CA ALA A 374 1.49 -13.07 -6.23
C ALA A 374 2.87 -13.24 -6.87
N ALA A 375 2.92 -13.36 -8.22
CA ALA A 375 4.17 -13.55 -8.95
C ALA A 375 5.15 -12.36 -8.79
N GLY A 376 4.65 -11.21 -8.28
CA GLY A 376 5.49 -10.04 -8.03
C GLY A 376 6.10 -9.44 -9.31
N SER A 377 5.53 -9.77 -10.47
CA SER A 377 5.83 -9.05 -11.72
C SER A 377 5.44 -7.61 -11.48
N GLY A 378 6.41 -6.70 -11.40
CA GLY A 378 6.19 -5.32 -11.03
C GLY A 378 4.92 -4.75 -11.64
N SER A 379 4.11 -4.09 -10.84
CA SER A 379 2.94 -3.38 -11.30
C SER A 379 3.30 -1.91 -11.46
N ALA A 380 2.90 -1.31 -12.57
CA ALA A 380 2.99 0.13 -12.69
C ALA A 380 2.02 0.76 -11.68
N VAL A 381 2.56 1.51 -10.74
CA VAL A 381 1.77 2.32 -9.79
C VAL A 381 2.30 3.74 -9.82
N PRO A 382 1.42 4.77 -9.79
CA PRO A 382 1.89 6.12 -9.63
C PRO A 382 2.63 6.28 -8.32
N ALA A 383 3.85 6.81 -8.38
CA ALA A 383 4.67 6.97 -7.19
C ALA A 383 5.66 8.12 -7.41
N SER A 384 5.42 9.24 -6.73
CA SER A 384 6.31 10.41 -6.73
C SER A 384 6.07 11.26 -5.48
N PRO A 385 7.03 12.12 -5.06
CA PRO A 385 6.78 13.07 -3.97
C PRO A 385 5.65 14.08 -4.25
N SER A 386 5.32 14.31 -5.53
CA SER A 386 4.23 15.20 -5.95
C SER A 386 2.87 14.51 -6.01
N LEU A 387 2.80 13.18 -5.87
CA LEU A 387 1.56 12.41 -6.04
C LEU A 387 0.40 12.88 -5.14
N PRO A 388 0.60 13.20 -3.84
CA PRO A 388 -0.49 13.73 -3.02
C PRO A 388 -1.07 15.03 -3.58
N GLY A 389 -0.22 15.94 -4.07
CA GLY A 389 -0.66 17.17 -4.73
C GLY A 389 -1.41 16.92 -6.04
N GLN A 390 -0.95 15.95 -6.83
CA GLN A 390 -1.62 15.53 -8.07
C GLN A 390 -3.02 14.98 -7.76
N LEU A 391 -3.17 14.13 -6.76
CA LEU A 391 -4.48 13.61 -6.31
C LEU A 391 -5.38 14.73 -5.81
N GLY A 392 -4.83 15.66 -5.01
CA GLY A 392 -5.56 16.82 -4.52
C GLY A 392 -6.09 17.75 -5.62
N ALA A 393 -5.41 17.82 -6.75
CA ALA A 393 -5.86 18.58 -7.92
C ALA A 393 -6.85 17.79 -8.80
N PHE A 394 -6.59 16.50 -8.98
CA PHE A 394 -7.40 15.60 -9.81
C PHE A 394 -8.78 15.32 -9.21
N ALA A 395 -8.86 15.05 -7.89
CA ALA A 395 -10.07 14.62 -7.21
C ALA A 395 -11.25 15.61 -7.39
N PRO A 396 -11.15 16.90 -7.00
CA PRO A 396 -12.27 17.83 -7.11
C PRO A 396 -12.67 18.07 -8.57
N LEU A 397 -11.68 18.18 -9.47
CA LEU A 397 -11.94 18.40 -10.89
C LEU A 397 -12.70 17.23 -11.53
N THR A 398 -12.34 15.99 -11.17
CA THR A 398 -12.99 14.80 -11.69
C THR A 398 -14.39 14.62 -11.08
N ASN A 399 -14.55 14.89 -9.79
CA ASN A 399 -15.83 14.91 -9.13
C ASN A 399 -16.81 15.92 -9.79
N ASP A 400 -16.35 17.16 -10.05
CA ASP A 400 -17.15 18.18 -10.77
C ASP A 400 -17.60 17.68 -12.16
N TYR A 401 -16.71 16.97 -12.86
CA TYR A 401 -17.05 16.42 -14.17
C TYR A 401 -18.07 15.28 -14.07
N LEU A 402 -17.84 14.32 -13.17
CA LEU A 402 -18.73 13.17 -13.00
C LEU A 402 -20.15 13.61 -12.58
N ASN A 403 -20.25 14.58 -11.67
CA ASN A 403 -21.51 15.18 -11.22
C ASN A 403 -22.17 16.11 -12.26
N GLY A 404 -21.48 16.45 -13.34
CA GLY A 404 -22.01 17.31 -14.40
C GLY A 404 -21.92 18.82 -14.13
N ALA A 405 -21.19 19.23 -13.08
CA ALA A 405 -20.90 20.65 -12.80
C ALA A 405 -20.07 21.30 -13.90
N ILE A 406 -19.21 20.52 -14.58
CA ILE A 406 -18.45 20.93 -15.75
C ILE A 406 -18.69 19.96 -16.91
N ASN A 407 -18.52 20.44 -18.15
CA ASN A 407 -18.63 19.61 -19.34
C ASN A 407 -17.29 18.97 -19.73
N ALA A 408 -17.31 18.03 -20.68
CA ALA A 408 -16.13 17.28 -21.12
C ALA A 408 -15.00 18.19 -21.70
N LYS A 409 -15.35 19.26 -22.39
CA LYS A 409 -14.39 20.22 -22.94
C LYS A 409 -13.65 20.95 -21.81
N GLN A 410 -14.39 21.43 -20.81
CA GLN A 410 -13.83 22.10 -19.63
C GLN A 410 -12.94 21.14 -18.82
N TYR A 411 -13.41 19.89 -18.61
CA TYR A 411 -12.65 18.88 -17.92
C TYR A 411 -11.31 18.59 -18.61
N ARG A 412 -11.31 18.34 -19.92
CA ARG A 412 -10.09 18.09 -20.69
C ARG A 412 -9.11 19.29 -20.67
N SER A 413 -9.64 20.52 -20.81
CA SER A 413 -8.82 21.75 -20.76
C SER A 413 -8.10 21.85 -19.41
N ARG A 414 -8.85 21.72 -18.30
CA ARG A 414 -8.28 21.82 -16.95
C ARG A 414 -7.29 20.70 -16.63
N LEU A 415 -7.56 19.45 -17.07
CA LEU A 415 -6.59 18.36 -16.94
C LEU A 415 -5.29 18.66 -17.70
N THR A 416 -5.39 19.26 -18.89
CA THR A 416 -4.22 19.65 -19.69
C THR A 416 -3.42 20.75 -19.00
N GLU A 417 -4.09 21.76 -18.42
CA GLU A 417 -3.47 22.83 -17.65
C GLU A 417 -2.73 22.29 -16.40
N LEU A 418 -3.35 21.34 -15.68
CA LEU A 418 -2.75 20.69 -14.50
C LEU A 418 -1.59 19.75 -14.86
N SER A 419 -1.44 19.39 -16.14
CA SER A 419 -0.41 18.47 -16.62
C SER A 419 0.86 19.20 -17.10
N GLN A 420 0.84 20.54 -17.15
CA GLN A 420 1.97 21.39 -17.55
C GLN A 420 2.82 21.77 -16.34
#